data_6a769b10278fe8fcc3db3feca9a2a4d2
#
_entry.id   6a769b10278fe8fcc3db3feca9a2a4d2
#
_cell.length_a   1.000
_cell.length_b   1.000
_cell.length_c   1.000
_cell.angle_alpha   90.00
_cell.angle_beta   90.00
_cell.angle_gamma   90.00
#
_symmetry.space_group_name_H-M   'P 1'
#
loop_
_entity.id
_entity.type
_entity.pdbx_description
1 polymer ?
#
loop_
_entity_poly.entity_id
_entity_poly.type
_entity_poly.pdbx_seq_one_letter_code
_entity_poly.pdbx_strand_id
1 'polypeptide(L)'
;MASFCVSTILSPEQKEIAIATWYSLGMQGCEENSVDSGVEVKIYFPDRNTAQIASEDLKNRNPLSPVLIRQIENEDWNRKWRESMKPAELAPGYWVSPLWLPPPMQKEDVWIKIEPKMAFGTGHHETTRLAAREILNRKEWLSGKSVLDIGTGSGVLCFVADQCGATNCTGVEIDKDCQENLAENHTLNSAKGRINFLIGSLSALKNSSTFDMIVMNMIMTESEPLLSRISQLITAEGILVWSGILSKENNEAVTSACDFGFKLLGQQTENEWWCGSFIKKS
;
A
#
# COMPACT_ATOMS: atom_id res chain seq x y z
N MET A 1 -8.60 -26.20 1.47
CA MET A 1 -9.92 -26.81 1.10
C MET A 1 -10.13 -26.52 -0.38
N ALA A 2 -10.71 -27.44 -1.16
CA ALA A 2 -10.95 -27.19 -2.58
C ALA A 2 -12.05 -26.13 -2.73
N SER A 3 -11.84 -25.14 -3.58
CA SER A 3 -12.88 -24.16 -3.95
C SER A 3 -13.60 -24.61 -5.22
N PHE A 4 -14.80 -24.16 -5.43
CA PHE A 4 -15.61 -24.47 -6.60
C PHE A 4 -16.01 -23.20 -7.34
N CYS A 5 -15.79 -23.18 -8.64
CA CYS A 5 -16.18 -22.08 -9.51
C CYS A 5 -17.42 -22.46 -10.31
N VAL A 6 -18.43 -21.62 -10.26
CA VAL A 6 -19.61 -21.68 -11.13
C VAL A 6 -19.48 -20.57 -12.16
N SER A 7 -19.48 -20.91 -13.45
CA SER A 7 -19.41 -19.92 -14.53
C SER A 7 -20.62 -19.96 -15.41
N THR A 8 -21.08 -18.78 -15.85
CA THR A 8 -22.22 -18.59 -16.75
C THR A 8 -22.14 -17.24 -17.46
N ILE A 9 -22.98 -17.03 -18.47
CA ILE A 9 -23.15 -15.72 -19.14
C ILE A 9 -24.54 -15.19 -18.81
N LEU A 10 -24.63 -13.95 -18.33
CA LEU A 10 -25.86 -13.29 -17.91
C LEU A 10 -26.01 -11.91 -18.59
N SER A 11 -27.26 -11.43 -18.68
CA SER A 11 -27.46 -9.99 -18.96
C SER A 11 -27.02 -9.15 -17.75
N PRO A 12 -26.74 -7.84 -17.93
CA PRO A 12 -26.38 -6.96 -16.80
C PRO A 12 -27.41 -6.98 -15.67
N GLU A 13 -28.71 -7.00 -15.98
CA GLU A 13 -29.79 -7.03 -15.00
C GLU A 13 -29.84 -8.36 -14.24
N GLN A 14 -29.70 -9.48 -14.95
CA GLN A 14 -29.68 -10.81 -14.35
C GLN A 14 -28.47 -11.00 -13.42
N LYS A 15 -27.33 -10.42 -13.78
CA LYS A 15 -26.12 -10.46 -13.00
C LYS A 15 -26.31 -9.81 -11.62
N GLU A 16 -26.88 -8.63 -11.54
CA GLU A 16 -27.10 -7.92 -10.26
C GLU A 16 -27.96 -8.75 -9.29
N ILE A 17 -29.05 -9.32 -9.81
CA ILE A 17 -29.95 -10.17 -9.01
C ILE A 17 -29.24 -11.44 -8.54
N ALA A 18 -28.44 -12.03 -9.42
CA ALA A 18 -27.72 -13.26 -9.13
C ALA A 18 -26.64 -13.04 -8.08
N ILE A 19 -25.82 -11.97 -8.20
CA ILE A 19 -24.79 -11.63 -7.23
C ILE A 19 -25.38 -11.43 -5.83
N ALA A 20 -26.50 -10.70 -5.70
CA ALA A 20 -27.18 -10.49 -4.44
C ALA A 20 -27.64 -11.82 -3.80
N THR A 21 -28.15 -12.76 -4.61
CA THR A 21 -28.57 -14.09 -4.15
C THR A 21 -27.37 -14.92 -3.69
N TRP A 22 -26.28 -14.94 -4.45
CA TRP A 22 -25.10 -15.75 -4.17
C TRP A 22 -24.30 -15.24 -2.98
N TYR A 23 -24.32 -13.94 -2.73
CA TYR A 23 -23.73 -13.39 -1.52
C TYR A 23 -24.38 -14.01 -0.27
N SER A 24 -25.71 -14.16 -0.28
CA SER A 24 -26.42 -14.82 0.82
C SER A 24 -26.14 -16.34 0.92
N LEU A 25 -25.67 -16.97 -0.16
CA LEU A 25 -25.24 -18.37 -0.20
C LEU A 25 -23.77 -18.55 0.22
N GLY A 26 -23.07 -17.49 0.62
CA GLY A 26 -21.69 -17.57 1.07
C GLY A 26 -20.67 -17.59 -0.07
N MET A 27 -20.93 -16.91 -1.19
CA MET A 27 -19.92 -16.75 -2.23
C MET A 27 -18.69 -16.04 -1.66
N GLN A 28 -17.50 -16.48 -2.07
CA GLN A 28 -16.22 -15.92 -1.62
C GLN A 28 -15.70 -14.78 -2.51
N GLY A 29 -16.23 -14.67 -3.73
CA GLY A 29 -15.88 -13.65 -4.71
C GLY A 29 -16.45 -13.96 -6.07
N CYS A 30 -16.37 -12.98 -6.99
CA CYS A 30 -16.74 -13.17 -8.39
C CYS A 30 -15.77 -12.43 -9.33
N GLU A 31 -15.64 -12.94 -10.55
CA GLU A 31 -14.98 -12.28 -11.66
C GLU A 31 -16.01 -11.99 -12.74
N GLU A 32 -15.89 -10.83 -13.37
CA GLU A 32 -16.80 -10.39 -14.44
C GLU A 32 -15.99 -10.02 -15.68
N ASN A 33 -16.38 -10.58 -16.81
CA ASN A 33 -15.80 -10.25 -18.11
C ASN A 33 -16.92 -9.88 -19.10
N SER A 34 -16.84 -8.72 -19.73
CA SER A 34 -17.75 -8.35 -20.80
C SER A 34 -17.48 -9.19 -22.05
N VAL A 35 -18.52 -9.82 -22.58
CA VAL A 35 -18.47 -10.63 -23.82
C VAL A 35 -19.59 -10.18 -24.75
N ASP A 36 -19.50 -10.52 -26.04
CA ASP A 36 -20.51 -10.09 -27.06
C ASP A 36 -21.95 -10.49 -26.72
N SER A 37 -22.11 -11.59 -25.96
CA SER A 37 -23.41 -12.15 -25.57
C SER A 37 -23.89 -11.72 -24.18
N GLY A 38 -23.19 -10.83 -23.48
CA GLY A 38 -23.54 -10.39 -22.13
C GLY A 38 -22.34 -10.23 -21.22
N VAL A 39 -22.46 -10.65 -19.96
CA VAL A 39 -21.38 -10.66 -18.97
C VAL A 39 -21.09 -12.11 -18.59
N GLU A 40 -19.89 -12.59 -18.86
CA GLU A 40 -19.40 -13.84 -18.26
C GLU A 40 -19.12 -13.59 -16.78
N VAL A 41 -19.76 -14.39 -15.93
CA VAL A 41 -19.56 -14.32 -14.46
C VAL A 41 -19.00 -15.63 -13.99
N LYS A 42 -17.90 -15.56 -13.20
CA LYS A 42 -17.30 -16.68 -12.51
C LYS A 42 -17.43 -16.44 -11.02
N ILE A 43 -18.09 -17.34 -10.32
CA ILE A 43 -18.40 -17.21 -8.91
C ILE A 43 -17.71 -18.33 -8.13
N TYR A 44 -17.12 -17.98 -7.00
CA TYR A 44 -16.32 -18.88 -6.18
C TYR A 44 -17.04 -19.23 -4.88
N PHE A 45 -17.13 -20.53 -4.58
CA PHE A 45 -17.77 -21.08 -3.39
C PHE A 45 -16.81 -21.96 -2.58
N PRO A 46 -16.96 -22.02 -1.24
CA PRO A 46 -16.06 -22.77 -0.39
C PRO A 46 -16.23 -24.30 -0.50
N ASP A 47 -17.40 -24.75 -0.95
CA ASP A 47 -17.73 -26.18 -1.04
C ASP A 47 -18.62 -26.51 -2.25
N ARG A 48 -18.66 -27.79 -2.59
CA ARG A 48 -19.39 -28.30 -3.75
C ARG A 48 -20.90 -28.14 -3.62
N ASN A 49 -21.43 -28.28 -2.42
CA ASN A 49 -22.88 -28.26 -2.18
C ASN A 49 -23.42 -26.85 -2.45
N THR A 50 -22.75 -25.81 -1.93
CA THR A 50 -23.11 -24.40 -2.15
C THR A 50 -23.01 -24.03 -3.64
N ALA A 51 -21.94 -24.48 -4.33
CA ALA A 51 -21.77 -24.28 -5.78
C ALA A 51 -22.88 -24.97 -6.57
N GLN A 52 -23.35 -26.12 -6.12
CA GLN A 52 -24.44 -26.88 -6.79
C GLN A 52 -25.78 -26.16 -6.63
N ILE A 53 -26.09 -25.66 -5.43
CA ILE A 53 -27.29 -24.85 -5.17
C ILE A 53 -27.31 -23.61 -6.06
N ALA A 54 -26.19 -22.89 -6.14
CA ALA A 54 -26.07 -21.72 -7.00
C ALA A 54 -26.23 -22.07 -8.48
N SER A 55 -25.67 -23.18 -8.94
CA SER A 55 -25.84 -23.68 -10.32
C SER A 55 -27.28 -24.05 -10.66
N GLU A 56 -28.00 -24.64 -9.73
CA GLU A 56 -29.43 -24.99 -9.89
C GLU A 56 -30.30 -23.72 -9.95
N ASP A 57 -30.04 -22.75 -9.08
CA ASP A 57 -30.70 -21.43 -9.13
C ASP A 57 -30.50 -20.73 -10.48
N LEU A 58 -29.26 -20.73 -10.99
CA LEU A 58 -28.93 -20.18 -12.31
C LEU A 58 -29.67 -20.85 -13.44
N LYS A 59 -29.70 -22.18 -13.48
CA LYS A 59 -30.39 -22.96 -14.51
C LYS A 59 -31.89 -22.69 -14.48
N ASN A 60 -32.47 -22.52 -13.31
CA ASN A 60 -33.89 -22.22 -13.15
C ASN A 60 -34.22 -20.80 -13.64
N ARG A 61 -33.37 -19.83 -13.40
CA ARG A 61 -33.54 -18.43 -13.80
C ARG A 61 -33.19 -18.18 -15.27
N ASN A 62 -32.23 -18.91 -15.79
CA ASN A 62 -31.75 -18.74 -17.17
C ASN A 62 -31.45 -20.08 -17.83
N PRO A 63 -32.50 -20.83 -18.24
CA PRO A 63 -32.35 -22.19 -18.77
C PRO A 63 -31.53 -22.29 -20.06
N LEU A 64 -31.35 -21.18 -20.79
CA LEU A 64 -30.62 -21.13 -22.07
C LEU A 64 -29.12 -20.85 -21.90
N SER A 65 -28.69 -20.39 -20.73
CA SER A 65 -27.26 -20.15 -20.49
C SER A 65 -26.55 -21.38 -19.97
N PRO A 66 -25.40 -21.73 -20.56
CA PRO A 66 -24.60 -22.84 -20.02
C PRO A 66 -24.07 -22.48 -18.63
N VAL A 67 -24.30 -23.39 -17.68
CA VAL A 67 -23.76 -23.28 -16.32
C VAL A 67 -22.76 -24.40 -16.13
N LEU A 68 -21.50 -24.02 -15.87
CA LEU A 68 -20.42 -24.95 -15.64
C LEU A 68 -19.97 -24.86 -14.18
N ILE A 69 -19.81 -26.02 -13.54
CA ILE A 69 -19.16 -26.12 -12.22
C ILE A 69 -17.79 -26.76 -12.43
N ARG A 70 -16.76 -26.10 -11.93
CA ARG A 70 -15.40 -26.64 -11.91
C ARG A 70 -14.88 -26.66 -10.47
N GLN A 71 -14.33 -27.79 -10.08
CA GLN A 71 -13.51 -27.81 -8.89
C GLN A 71 -12.20 -27.08 -9.22
N ILE A 72 -11.89 -26.08 -8.42
CA ILE A 72 -10.58 -25.40 -8.48
C ILE A 72 -9.74 -26.10 -7.42
N GLU A 73 -8.72 -26.79 -7.87
CA GLU A 73 -7.68 -27.21 -6.95
C GLU A 73 -7.15 -25.95 -6.27
N ASN A 74 -6.94 -26.02 -4.97
CA ASN A 74 -6.30 -24.91 -4.27
C ASN A 74 -4.93 -24.70 -4.93
N GLU A 75 -4.90 -23.86 -5.94
CA GLU A 75 -3.66 -23.27 -6.35
C GLU A 75 -3.16 -22.52 -5.12
N ASP A 76 -2.00 -22.86 -4.66
CA ASP A 76 -1.34 -22.13 -3.59
C ASP A 76 -0.97 -20.74 -4.15
N TRP A 77 -1.97 -19.84 -4.14
CA TRP A 77 -1.83 -18.45 -4.58
C TRP A 77 -0.67 -17.78 -3.85
N ASN A 78 -0.44 -18.16 -2.59
CA ASN A 78 0.70 -17.68 -1.82
C ASN A 78 2.02 -18.16 -2.44
N ARG A 79 2.08 -19.41 -2.90
CA ARG A 79 3.26 -19.93 -3.58
C ARG A 79 3.48 -19.24 -4.94
N LYS A 80 2.45 -19.15 -5.80
CA LYS A 80 2.55 -18.47 -7.10
C LYS A 80 2.94 -17.01 -6.95
N TRP A 81 2.34 -16.33 -6.00
CA TRP A 81 2.66 -14.95 -5.67
C TRP A 81 4.10 -14.81 -5.20
N ARG A 82 4.59 -15.69 -4.30
CA ARG A 82 5.98 -15.71 -3.88
C ARG A 82 6.94 -15.98 -5.04
N GLU A 83 6.61 -16.92 -5.93
CA GLU A 83 7.42 -17.24 -7.11
C GLU A 83 7.46 -16.10 -8.14
N SER A 84 6.43 -15.25 -8.20
CA SER A 84 6.37 -14.08 -9.09
C SER A 84 7.04 -12.84 -8.49
N MET A 85 7.30 -12.81 -7.19
CA MET A 85 7.88 -11.66 -6.51
C MET A 85 9.34 -11.47 -6.91
N LYS A 86 9.75 -10.21 -7.03
CA LYS A 86 11.15 -9.83 -7.30
C LYS A 86 11.59 -8.83 -6.23
N PRO A 87 12.89 -8.75 -5.91
CA PRO A 87 13.39 -7.64 -5.11
C PRO A 87 13.10 -6.30 -5.79
N ALA A 88 12.70 -5.30 -5.01
CA ALA A 88 12.45 -3.95 -5.50
C ALA A 88 13.66 -3.07 -5.21
N GLU A 89 14.16 -2.35 -6.22
CA GLU A 89 15.17 -1.32 -6.04
C GLU A 89 14.49 0.04 -5.84
N LEU A 90 14.62 0.61 -4.63
CA LEU A 90 14.06 1.92 -4.30
C LEU A 90 14.86 3.06 -4.95
N ALA A 91 16.17 2.92 -4.94
CA ALA A 91 17.15 3.79 -5.57
C ALA A 91 18.45 2.97 -5.75
N PRO A 92 19.41 3.44 -6.56
CA PRO A 92 20.67 2.73 -6.76
C PRO A 92 21.33 2.28 -5.44
N GLY A 93 21.50 0.96 -5.28
CA GLY A 93 22.08 0.34 -4.09
C GLY A 93 21.16 0.24 -2.86
N TYR A 94 19.87 0.57 -2.98
CA TYR A 94 18.89 0.42 -1.89
C TYR A 94 17.77 -0.51 -2.30
N TRP A 95 17.76 -1.69 -1.70
CA TRP A 95 16.86 -2.79 -2.04
C TRP A 95 15.85 -3.06 -0.95
N VAL A 96 14.65 -3.46 -1.37
CA VAL A 96 13.59 -3.98 -0.49
C VAL A 96 13.16 -5.34 -1.00
N SER A 97 13.13 -6.31 -0.10
CA SER A 97 12.59 -7.64 -0.40
C SER A 97 12.42 -8.45 0.89
N PRO A 98 11.66 -9.56 0.84
CA PRO A 98 11.57 -10.51 1.95
C PRO A 98 12.92 -11.20 2.22
N LEU A 99 13.08 -11.69 3.46
CA LEU A 99 14.29 -12.42 3.86
C LEU A 99 14.57 -13.65 2.99
N TRP A 100 13.52 -14.30 2.50
CA TRP A 100 13.61 -15.50 1.63
C TRP A 100 13.91 -15.17 0.16
N LEU A 101 13.97 -13.88 -0.21
CA LEU A 101 14.26 -13.42 -1.58
C LEU A 101 15.36 -12.34 -1.57
N PRO A 102 16.64 -12.73 -1.34
CA PRO A 102 17.73 -11.77 -1.28
C PRO A 102 17.92 -11.06 -2.63
N PRO A 103 18.14 -9.73 -2.63
CA PRO A 103 18.40 -8.97 -3.86
C PRO A 103 19.80 -9.24 -4.41
N PRO A 104 20.05 -8.87 -5.68
CA PRO A 104 21.38 -8.97 -6.30
C PRO A 104 22.32 -7.86 -5.82
N MET A 105 22.79 -7.97 -4.56
CA MET A 105 23.54 -6.92 -3.87
C MET A 105 25.00 -6.85 -4.26
N GLN A 106 25.53 -5.63 -4.30
CA GLN A 106 26.95 -5.32 -4.22
C GLN A 106 27.37 -5.08 -2.75
N LYS A 107 28.68 -4.96 -2.50
CA LYS A 107 29.23 -4.87 -1.14
C LYS A 107 28.68 -3.69 -0.32
N GLU A 108 28.40 -2.57 -0.96
CA GLU A 108 27.98 -1.32 -0.29
C GLU A 108 26.45 -1.16 -0.29
N ASP A 109 25.71 -2.09 -0.89
CA ASP A 109 24.27 -1.99 -0.99
C ASP A 109 23.58 -2.21 0.34
N VAL A 110 22.44 -1.56 0.50
CA VAL A 110 21.55 -1.66 1.66
C VAL A 110 20.36 -2.53 1.32
N TRP A 111 20.10 -3.53 2.16
CA TRP A 111 18.93 -4.38 2.05
C TRP A 111 17.97 -4.14 3.21
N ILE A 112 16.83 -3.53 2.91
CA ILE A 112 15.69 -3.39 3.83
C ILE A 112 14.81 -4.63 3.68
N LYS A 113 14.65 -5.38 4.75
CA LYS A 113 13.91 -6.64 4.78
C LYS A 113 12.47 -6.38 5.17
N ILE A 114 11.54 -6.68 4.29
CA ILE A 114 10.10 -6.51 4.53
C ILE A 114 9.40 -7.84 4.26
N GLU A 115 8.76 -8.41 5.30
CA GLU A 115 7.87 -9.53 5.08
C GLU A 115 6.58 -9.01 4.45
N PRO A 116 6.28 -9.39 3.21
CA PRO A 116 5.11 -8.90 2.50
C PRO A 116 3.87 -9.60 3.03
N LYS A 117 3.00 -8.81 3.66
CA LYS A 117 1.66 -9.19 4.11
C LYS A 117 0.62 -8.27 3.48
N MET A 118 -0.45 -7.95 4.19
CA MET A 118 -1.50 -7.05 3.71
C MET A 118 -1.10 -5.57 3.76
N ALA A 119 -0.04 -5.22 4.49
CA ALA A 119 0.43 -3.84 4.61
C ALA A 119 1.01 -3.31 3.29
N PHE A 120 0.67 -2.07 2.95
CA PHE A 120 1.28 -1.35 1.82
C PHE A 120 2.76 -1.04 2.08
N GLY A 121 3.55 -0.82 1.01
CA GLY A 121 4.95 -0.40 1.14
C GLY A 121 5.97 -1.51 0.95
N THR A 122 5.70 -2.48 0.07
CA THR A 122 6.68 -3.53 -0.31
C THR A 122 7.79 -3.04 -1.26
N GLY A 123 7.79 -1.74 -1.60
CA GLY A 123 8.79 -1.14 -2.49
C GLY A 123 8.48 -1.24 -4.00
N HIS A 124 7.52 -2.05 -4.40
CA HIS A 124 7.21 -2.27 -5.82
C HIS A 124 6.42 -1.11 -6.45
N HIS A 125 5.66 -0.37 -5.62
CA HIS A 125 4.84 0.73 -6.11
C HIS A 125 5.70 1.98 -6.33
N GLU A 126 5.41 2.74 -7.39
CA GLU A 126 6.12 3.97 -7.78
C GLU A 126 6.16 4.99 -6.65
N THR A 127 5.05 5.15 -5.95
CA THR A 127 4.93 6.13 -4.87
C THR A 127 5.89 5.85 -3.72
N THR A 128 6.13 4.57 -3.39
CA THR A 128 7.09 4.17 -2.37
C THR A 128 8.52 4.45 -2.83
N ARG A 129 8.84 4.17 -4.10
CA ARG A 129 10.15 4.49 -4.68
C ARG A 129 10.39 6.00 -4.72
N LEU A 130 9.41 6.79 -5.13
CA LEU A 130 9.49 8.25 -5.16
C LEU A 130 9.75 8.83 -3.76
N ALA A 131 8.99 8.43 -2.75
CA ALA A 131 9.18 8.86 -1.36
C ALA A 131 10.56 8.45 -0.82
N ALA A 132 10.97 7.21 -1.07
CA ALA A 132 12.28 6.72 -0.65
C ALA A 132 13.43 7.51 -1.29
N ARG A 133 13.36 7.83 -2.59
CA ARG A 133 14.35 8.65 -3.29
C ARG A 133 14.45 10.06 -2.69
N GLU A 134 13.32 10.67 -2.32
CA GLU A 134 13.31 11.98 -1.67
C GLU A 134 13.99 11.96 -0.28
N ILE A 135 13.83 10.87 0.48
CA ILE A 135 14.56 10.65 1.74
C ILE A 135 16.05 10.46 1.46
N LEU A 136 16.41 9.58 0.52
CA LEU A 136 17.81 9.25 0.18
C LEU A 136 18.58 10.43 -0.38
N ASN A 137 17.95 11.30 -1.21
CA ASN A 137 18.54 12.53 -1.73
C ASN A 137 18.92 13.52 -0.62
N ARG A 138 18.42 13.33 0.60
CA ARG A 138 18.70 14.17 1.77
C ARG A 138 19.48 13.43 2.86
N LYS A 139 20.13 12.33 2.53
CA LYS A 139 20.85 11.46 3.47
C LYS A 139 21.79 12.22 4.40
N GLU A 140 22.59 13.12 3.84
CA GLU A 140 23.55 13.91 4.64
C GLU A 140 22.83 14.85 5.62
N TRP A 141 21.77 15.52 5.16
CA TRP A 141 20.96 16.43 5.98
C TRP A 141 20.20 15.67 7.07
N LEU A 142 19.76 14.43 6.78
CA LEU A 142 18.92 13.63 7.66
C LEU A 142 19.69 13.01 8.84
N SER A 143 21.03 12.99 8.77
CA SER A 143 21.87 12.47 9.85
C SER A 143 21.63 13.21 11.16
N GLY A 144 21.29 12.47 12.20
CA GLY A 144 20.96 13.03 13.53
C GLY A 144 19.55 13.59 13.68
N LYS A 145 18.72 13.53 12.65
CA LYS A 145 17.37 14.12 12.59
C LYS A 145 16.28 13.17 13.04
N SER A 146 15.11 13.73 13.31
CA SER A 146 13.87 13.00 13.63
C SER A 146 12.92 12.94 12.44
N VAL A 147 12.30 11.78 12.23
CA VAL A 147 11.38 11.52 11.09
C VAL A 147 10.04 11.01 11.61
N LEU A 148 8.95 11.53 11.03
CA LEU A 148 7.61 10.98 11.16
C LEU A 148 7.16 10.43 9.81
N ASP A 149 6.71 9.18 9.77
CA ASP A 149 6.12 8.53 8.62
C ASP A 149 4.63 8.28 8.88
N ILE A 150 3.77 8.96 8.12
CA ILE A 150 2.31 8.95 8.28
C ILE A 150 1.69 7.95 7.30
N GLY A 151 0.91 7.01 7.82
CA GLY A 151 0.44 5.85 7.05
C GLY A 151 1.63 4.94 6.74
N THR A 152 2.38 4.55 7.78
CA THR A 152 3.69 3.90 7.61
C THR A 152 3.61 2.51 6.96
N GLY A 153 2.44 1.88 6.96
CA GLY A 153 2.18 0.57 6.36
C GLY A 153 3.17 -0.50 6.84
N SER A 154 4.06 -0.94 5.97
CA SER A 154 5.12 -1.92 6.28
C SER A 154 6.27 -1.37 7.12
N GLY A 155 6.36 -0.05 7.30
CA GLY A 155 7.47 0.64 7.95
C GLY A 155 8.65 0.95 7.03
N VAL A 156 8.56 0.65 5.75
CA VAL A 156 9.70 0.74 4.80
C VAL A 156 10.37 2.11 4.78
N LEU A 157 9.60 3.21 4.80
CA LEU A 157 10.15 4.57 4.76
C LEU A 157 10.84 4.95 6.07
N CYS A 158 10.38 4.45 7.22
CA CYS A 158 11.11 4.55 8.48
C CYS A 158 12.46 3.83 8.41
N PHE A 159 12.52 2.63 7.82
CA PHE A 159 13.79 1.91 7.66
C PHE A 159 14.73 2.62 6.68
N VAL A 160 14.21 3.20 5.58
CA VAL A 160 15.02 4.03 4.68
C VAL A 160 15.62 5.22 5.42
N ALA A 161 14.82 5.94 6.20
CA ALA A 161 15.28 7.10 6.97
C ALA A 161 16.35 6.71 8.02
N ASP A 162 16.17 5.57 8.71
CA ASP A 162 17.17 5.04 9.65
C ASP A 162 18.51 4.73 8.93
N GLN A 163 18.46 4.13 7.74
CA GLN A 163 19.67 3.87 6.95
C GLN A 163 20.37 5.16 6.49
N CYS A 164 19.64 6.27 6.39
CA CYS A 164 20.17 7.62 6.14
C CYS A 164 20.75 8.29 7.40
N GLY A 165 20.69 7.65 8.57
CA GLY A 165 21.25 8.19 9.81
C GLY A 165 20.27 9.00 10.65
N ALA A 166 18.97 8.91 10.39
CA ALA A 166 17.96 9.46 11.29
C ALA A 166 18.06 8.79 12.66
N THR A 167 18.03 9.57 13.74
CA THR A 167 18.21 9.05 15.10
C THR A 167 16.91 8.64 15.78
N ASN A 168 15.78 9.16 15.29
CA ASN A 168 14.46 8.85 15.81
C ASN A 168 13.44 8.83 14.67
N CYS A 169 12.96 7.66 14.33
CA CYS A 169 11.90 7.48 13.34
C CYS A 169 10.61 7.05 14.06
N THR A 170 9.51 7.71 13.75
CA THR A 170 8.19 7.34 14.27
C THR A 170 7.27 7.06 13.10
N GLY A 171 6.78 5.83 13.00
CA GLY A 171 5.74 5.46 12.05
C GLY A 171 4.37 5.49 12.73
N VAL A 172 3.38 6.10 12.11
CA VAL A 172 1.98 6.11 12.58
C VAL A 172 1.12 5.39 11.56
N GLU A 173 0.35 4.41 12.02
CA GLU A 173 -0.55 3.62 11.17
C GLU A 173 -1.92 3.51 11.83
N ILE A 174 -2.98 3.80 11.07
CA ILE A 174 -4.34 3.75 11.60
C ILE A 174 -4.92 2.32 11.57
N ASP A 175 -4.45 1.51 10.63
CA ASP A 175 -4.89 0.14 10.49
C ASP A 175 -4.18 -0.76 11.51
N LYS A 176 -4.95 -1.27 12.47
CA LYS A 176 -4.45 -2.18 13.49
C LYS A 176 -3.95 -3.52 12.93
N ASP A 177 -4.41 -3.92 11.74
CA ASP A 177 -4.02 -5.19 11.13
C ASP A 177 -2.56 -5.15 10.63
N CYS A 178 -1.98 -3.94 10.50
CA CYS A 178 -0.56 -3.75 10.22
C CYS A 178 0.36 -4.01 11.42
N GLN A 179 -0.17 -4.07 12.66
CA GLN A 179 0.64 -4.13 13.88
C GLN A 179 1.62 -5.29 13.92
N GLU A 180 1.15 -6.50 13.62
CA GLU A 180 2.02 -7.70 13.64
C GLU A 180 3.09 -7.62 12.56
N ASN A 181 2.74 -7.11 11.38
CA ASN A 181 3.69 -6.95 10.28
C ASN A 181 4.78 -5.92 10.59
N LEU A 182 4.41 -4.79 11.21
CA LEU A 182 5.37 -3.79 11.67
C LEU A 182 6.33 -4.33 12.71
N ALA A 183 5.85 -5.11 13.68
CA ALA A 183 6.69 -5.73 14.70
C ALA A 183 7.67 -6.75 14.08
N GLU A 184 7.22 -7.55 13.13
CA GLU A 184 8.06 -8.49 12.40
C GLU A 184 9.12 -7.77 11.56
N ASN A 185 8.72 -6.79 10.75
CA ASN A 185 9.63 -6.00 9.93
C ASN A 185 10.67 -5.25 10.78
N HIS A 186 10.26 -4.73 11.94
CA HIS A 186 11.20 -4.12 12.90
C HIS A 186 12.27 -5.11 13.39
N THR A 187 11.87 -6.35 13.65
CA THR A 187 12.79 -7.41 14.08
C THR A 187 13.77 -7.83 12.98
N LEU A 188 13.31 -7.83 11.72
CA LEU A 188 14.14 -8.20 10.58
C LEU A 188 15.22 -7.16 10.22
N ASN A 189 15.03 -5.90 10.64
CA ASN A 189 15.93 -4.81 10.32
C ASN A 189 16.67 -4.36 11.57
N SER A 190 18.01 -4.43 11.55
CA SER A 190 18.86 -3.89 12.62
C SER A 190 18.88 -2.37 12.50
N ALA A 191 18.05 -1.68 13.27
CA ALA A 191 17.98 -0.24 13.27
C ALA A 191 19.28 0.38 13.83
N LYS A 192 19.75 1.46 13.22
CA LYS A 192 20.89 2.27 13.67
C LYS A 192 20.47 3.29 14.72
N GLY A 193 19.24 3.83 14.56
CA GLY A 193 18.61 4.74 15.50
C GLY A 193 17.46 4.08 16.25
N ARG A 194 16.56 4.92 16.76
CA ARG A 194 15.33 4.46 17.40
C ARG A 194 14.18 4.48 16.39
N ILE A 195 13.54 3.35 16.17
CA ILE A 195 12.30 3.26 15.37
C ILE A 195 11.16 2.88 16.32
N ASN A 196 10.08 3.65 16.28
CA ASN A 196 8.87 3.40 17.05
C ASN A 196 7.68 3.35 16.08
N PHE A 197 6.80 2.39 16.29
CA PHE A 197 5.53 2.32 15.56
C PHE A 197 4.35 2.55 16.50
N LEU A 198 3.43 3.39 16.08
CA LEU A 198 2.22 3.77 16.80
C LEU A 198 1.01 3.35 15.98
N ILE A 199 0.19 2.47 16.50
CA ILE A 199 -1.11 2.16 15.91
C ILE A 199 -2.13 3.18 16.42
N GLY A 200 -2.63 4.02 15.53
CA GLY A 200 -3.56 5.10 15.82
C GLY A 200 -3.47 6.26 14.84
N SER A 201 -4.14 7.35 15.14
CA SER A 201 -4.10 8.57 14.32
C SER A 201 -3.06 9.56 14.83
N LEU A 202 -2.79 10.63 14.06
CA LEU A 202 -1.89 11.72 14.46
C LEU A 202 -2.30 12.42 15.76
N SER A 203 -3.56 12.27 16.20
CA SER A 203 -4.02 12.81 17.49
C SER A 203 -3.37 12.15 18.69
N ALA A 204 -2.81 10.95 18.55
CA ALA A 204 -2.07 10.25 19.60
C ALA A 204 -0.69 10.88 19.86
N LEU A 205 -0.16 11.68 18.92
CA LEU A 205 1.07 12.42 19.10
C LEU A 205 0.82 13.66 19.97
N LYS A 206 1.72 13.88 20.95
CA LYS A 206 1.66 15.07 21.80
C LYS A 206 1.79 16.34 20.95
N ASN A 207 1.16 17.43 21.36
CA ASN A 207 1.28 18.72 20.67
C ASN A 207 2.70 19.29 20.73
N SER A 208 3.51 18.89 21.69
CA SER A 208 4.92 19.28 21.81
C SER A 208 5.87 18.40 20.99
N SER A 209 5.36 17.37 20.31
CA SER A 209 6.20 16.55 19.42
C SER A 209 6.50 17.33 18.16
N THR A 210 7.78 17.37 17.77
CA THR A 210 8.23 18.00 16.53
C THR A 210 9.18 17.07 15.79
N PHE A 211 9.15 17.13 14.46
CA PHE A 211 9.96 16.30 13.59
C PHE A 211 10.68 17.17 12.55
N ASP A 212 11.91 16.81 12.24
CA ASP A 212 12.69 17.51 11.21
C ASP A 212 12.21 17.13 9.79
N MET A 213 11.78 15.88 9.61
CA MET A 213 11.16 15.44 8.36
C MET A 213 9.84 14.75 8.65
N ILE A 214 8.83 15.04 7.85
CA ILE A 214 7.57 14.29 7.82
C ILE A 214 7.41 13.72 6.41
N VAL A 215 7.09 12.44 6.34
CA VAL A 215 6.82 11.70 5.11
C VAL A 215 5.39 11.22 5.15
N MET A 216 4.67 11.37 4.03
CA MET A 216 3.39 10.71 3.82
C MET A 216 3.32 10.18 2.38
N ASN A 217 2.94 8.91 2.26
CA ASN A 217 2.74 8.23 0.99
C ASN A 217 1.30 7.71 0.93
N MET A 218 0.38 8.62 0.66
CA MET A 218 -1.07 8.41 0.72
C MET A 218 -1.76 9.17 -0.41
N ILE A 219 -2.91 8.69 -0.86
CA ILE A 219 -3.72 9.40 -1.86
C ILE A 219 -4.15 10.78 -1.35
N MET A 220 -4.38 11.72 -2.26
CA MET A 220 -4.61 13.12 -1.92
C MET A 220 -5.80 13.31 -0.97
N THR A 221 -6.92 12.65 -1.20
CA THR A 221 -8.13 12.76 -0.39
C THR A 221 -7.95 12.38 1.08
N GLU A 222 -6.97 11.53 1.39
CA GLU A 222 -6.66 11.10 2.76
C GLU A 222 -5.55 11.94 3.38
N SER A 223 -4.60 12.41 2.59
CA SER A 223 -3.40 13.11 3.06
C SER A 223 -3.57 14.62 3.19
N GLU A 224 -4.29 15.27 2.28
CA GLU A 224 -4.52 16.71 2.31
C GLU A 224 -5.15 17.21 3.63
N PRO A 225 -6.18 16.56 4.21
CA PRO A 225 -6.75 16.98 5.48
C PRO A 225 -5.78 16.98 6.66
N LEU A 226 -4.65 16.27 6.53
CA LEU A 226 -3.62 16.17 7.57
C LEU A 226 -2.64 17.35 7.57
N LEU A 227 -2.60 18.17 6.50
CA LEU A 227 -1.64 19.28 6.35
C LEU A 227 -1.67 20.27 7.51
N SER A 228 -2.85 20.58 8.03
CA SER A 228 -2.99 21.46 9.21
C SER A 228 -2.24 20.89 10.41
N ARG A 229 -2.39 19.60 10.69
CA ARG A 229 -1.70 18.95 11.81
C ARG A 229 -0.19 18.78 11.52
N ILE A 230 0.17 18.44 10.30
CA ILE A 230 1.55 18.30 9.86
C ILE A 230 2.31 19.62 10.06
N SER A 231 1.67 20.76 9.72
CA SER A 231 2.30 22.07 9.88
C SER A 231 2.62 22.45 11.35
N GLN A 232 1.96 21.80 12.31
CA GLN A 232 2.23 21.97 13.75
C GLN A 232 3.27 20.98 14.29
N LEU A 233 3.43 19.82 13.63
CA LEU A 233 4.34 18.75 14.04
C LEU A 233 5.72 18.87 13.41
N ILE A 234 5.89 19.70 12.40
CA ILE A 234 7.16 19.87 11.71
C ILE A 234 7.94 21.06 12.29
N THR A 235 9.25 20.90 12.42
CA THR A 235 10.13 22.00 12.87
C THR A 235 10.17 23.16 11.85
N ALA A 236 10.58 24.35 12.28
CA ALA A 236 10.95 25.40 11.34
C ALA A 236 12.07 24.89 10.41
N GLU A 237 11.95 25.18 9.12
CA GLU A 237 12.84 24.65 8.07
C GLU A 237 12.83 23.12 7.94
N GLY A 238 11.91 22.44 8.61
CA GLY A 238 11.67 21.00 8.44
C GLY A 238 11.11 20.66 7.06
N ILE A 239 11.30 19.42 6.64
CA ILE A 239 10.97 18.95 5.28
C ILE A 239 9.77 18.04 5.31
N LEU A 240 8.75 18.36 4.51
CA LEU A 240 7.64 17.49 4.18
C LEU A 240 7.92 16.79 2.86
N VAL A 241 7.84 15.46 2.83
CA VAL A 241 7.82 14.63 1.62
C VAL A 241 6.39 14.10 1.45
N TRP A 242 5.76 14.46 0.35
CA TRP A 242 4.37 14.08 0.05
C TRP A 242 4.31 13.32 -1.26
N SER A 243 4.04 12.03 -1.16
CA SER A 243 3.90 11.06 -2.26
C SER A 243 2.52 10.39 -2.24
N GLY A 244 2.22 9.60 -3.27
CA GLY A 244 0.91 8.96 -3.41
C GLY A 244 -0.12 9.82 -4.11
N ILE A 245 0.33 10.89 -4.75
CA ILE A 245 -0.50 11.86 -5.48
C ILE A 245 -0.47 11.52 -6.97
N LEU A 246 -1.59 11.60 -7.65
CA LEU A 246 -1.61 11.47 -9.10
C LEU A 246 -1.00 12.74 -9.75
N SER A 247 -0.25 12.57 -10.84
CA SER A 247 0.39 13.69 -11.53
C SER A 247 -0.59 14.79 -11.97
N LYS A 248 -1.84 14.45 -12.24
CA LYS A 248 -2.90 15.42 -12.55
C LYS A 248 -3.33 16.29 -11.36
N GLU A 249 -3.04 15.85 -10.12
CA GLU A 249 -3.40 16.52 -8.86
C GLU A 249 -2.24 17.35 -8.29
N ASN A 250 -1.06 17.34 -8.93
CA ASN A 250 0.16 17.98 -8.42
C ASN A 250 -0.01 19.48 -8.10
N ASN A 251 -0.69 20.23 -8.97
CA ASN A 251 -0.87 21.68 -8.78
C ASN A 251 -1.76 21.98 -7.56
N GLU A 252 -2.78 21.14 -7.34
CA GLU A 252 -3.67 21.23 -6.18
C GLU A 252 -2.88 20.89 -4.91
N ALA A 253 -2.10 19.82 -4.90
CA ALA A 253 -1.25 19.44 -3.79
C ALA A 253 -0.24 20.54 -3.41
N VAL A 254 0.41 21.17 -4.42
CA VAL A 254 1.34 22.29 -4.19
C VAL A 254 0.61 23.48 -3.58
N THR A 255 -0.57 23.83 -4.10
CA THR A 255 -1.38 24.95 -3.58
C THR A 255 -1.77 24.69 -2.13
N SER A 256 -2.34 23.51 -1.84
CA SER A 256 -2.72 23.10 -0.49
C SER A 256 -1.53 23.15 0.49
N ALA A 257 -0.37 22.63 0.10
CA ALA A 257 0.81 22.71 0.94
C ALA A 257 1.24 24.17 1.21
N CYS A 258 1.18 25.06 0.20
CA CYS A 258 1.52 26.48 0.34
C CYS A 258 0.61 27.19 1.33
N ASP A 259 -0.68 26.87 1.35
CA ASP A 259 -1.68 27.46 2.26
C ASP A 259 -1.38 27.13 3.74
N PHE A 260 -0.73 26.00 4.01
CA PHE A 260 -0.24 25.61 5.34
C PHE A 260 1.20 26.04 5.64
N GLY A 261 1.77 26.96 4.85
CA GLY A 261 3.06 27.57 5.11
C GLY A 261 4.26 26.74 4.63
N PHE A 262 4.05 25.85 3.67
CA PHE A 262 5.14 25.16 3.00
C PHE A 262 5.56 25.84 1.71
N LYS A 263 6.78 25.59 1.26
CA LYS A 263 7.32 26.02 -0.03
C LYS A 263 7.90 24.80 -0.74
N LEU A 264 7.51 24.57 -1.99
CA LEU A 264 8.04 23.50 -2.82
C LEU A 264 9.56 23.67 -2.99
N LEU A 265 10.30 22.60 -2.71
CA LEU A 265 11.75 22.47 -2.93
C LEU A 265 12.06 21.70 -4.20
N GLY A 266 11.34 20.65 -4.47
CA GLY A 266 11.53 19.77 -5.60
C GLY A 266 10.36 18.83 -5.79
N GLN A 267 10.31 18.19 -6.95
CA GLN A 267 9.26 17.24 -7.28
C GLN A 267 9.78 16.19 -8.26
N GLN A 268 9.21 15.01 -8.22
CA GLN A 268 9.51 13.89 -9.12
C GLN A 268 8.23 13.22 -9.56
N THR A 269 8.26 12.59 -10.71
CA THR A 269 7.15 11.77 -11.25
C THR A 269 7.68 10.44 -11.72
N GLU A 270 6.87 9.40 -11.55
CA GLU A 270 7.11 8.08 -12.10
C GLU A 270 5.75 7.54 -12.57
N ASN A 271 5.59 7.32 -13.88
CA ASN A 271 4.33 7.02 -14.52
C ASN A 271 3.25 8.08 -14.19
N GLU A 272 2.08 7.66 -13.69
CA GLU A 272 1.00 8.57 -13.27
C GLU A 272 1.17 9.16 -11.87
N TRP A 273 2.22 8.80 -11.14
CA TRP A 273 2.42 9.21 -9.74
C TRP A 273 3.41 10.36 -9.60
N TRP A 274 3.12 11.20 -8.64
CA TRP A 274 3.92 12.37 -8.30
C TRP A 274 4.31 12.36 -6.82
N CYS A 275 5.48 12.94 -6.53
CA CYS A 275 5.98 13.21 -5.19
C CYS A 275 6.59 14.61 -5.15
N GLY A 276 6.19 15.38 -4.15
CA GLY A 276 6.77 16.70 -3.86
C GLY A 276 7.51 16.71 -2.53
N SER A 277 8.58 17.47 -2.48
CA SER A 277 9.26 17.82 -1.23
C SER A 277 9.14 19.32 -0.96
N PHE A 278 8.84 19.67 0.29
CA PHE A 278 8.53 21.03 0.69
C PHE A 278 9.31 21.39 1.96
N ILE A 279 9.67 22.65 2.09
CA ILE A 279 10.25 23.20 3.32
C ILE A 279 9.18 24.01 4.07
N LYS A 280 9.12 23.85 5.38
CA LYS A 280 8.30 24.71 6.26
C LYS A 280 8.92 26.10 6.32
N LYS A 281 8.13 27.12 5.96
CA LYS A 281 8.54 28.52 6.14
C LYS A 281 8.66 28.83 7.65
N SER A 282 9.67 29.62 7.98
CA SER A 282 9.89 30.14 9.34
C SER A 282 8.76 31.05 9.80
#